data_0dd2ffda920005984333da00e25021c8
#
_entry.id   0dd2ffda920005984333da00e25021c8
#
_cell.length_a   1.000
_cell.length_b   1.000
_cell.length_c   1.000
_cell.angle_alpha   90.00
_cell.angle_beta   90.00
_cell.angle_gamma   90.00
#
_symmetry.space_group_name_H-M   'P 1'
#
loop_
_entity.id
_entity.type
_entity.pdbx_description
1 polymer ?
#
loop_
_entity_poly.entity_id
_entity_poly.type
_entity_poly.pdbx_seq_one_letter_code
_entity_poly.pdbx_strand_id
1 'polypeptide(L)'
;FRSDSFSLEYINIHYTTKNGVTPLMTTNKKNYKLIQSLARAFTIINCFSKDESQLTLNEISQKTDLNINTTRGLVQTLLHYHYLAYDEAANTYRLGLVFMEKARIAQFEFNNRLINLVRSDLQQLADTFSVSTRMMSIEGTQAPIVIEAKPSQARYSLVVHESTEFPLYATATGKLILANLDSDYRDQVIDQFEWKEFGPNNHTNKESLLKDLAQIKDRELSVENQELGLGFSSLAVPVFLEGALIYSLSLTTTDEILKAKQDQMLEGLKQIKDKLNQVLASLA
;
A
#
# COMPACT_ATOMS: atom_id res chain seq x y z
N PHE A 1 -11.75 2.20 -37.16
CA PHE A 1 -11.69 2.08 -35.69
C PHE A 1 -10.47 2.85 -35.25
N ARG A 2 -10.64 4.06 -34.75
CA ARG A 2 -9.59 4.90 -34.20
C ARG A 2 -9.36 4.49 -32.75
N SER A 3 -8.14 4.12 -32.41
CA SER A 3 -7.67 3.97 -31.05
C SER A 3 -7.43 5.36 -30.46
N ASP A 4 -8.38 5.84 -29.65
CA ASP A 4 -8.16 7.02 -28.85
C ASP A 4 -7.26 6.65 -27.67
N SER A 5 -6.00 7.10 -27.78
CA SER A 5 -5.05 7.08 -26.67
C SER A 5 -5.49 8.12 -25.64
N PHE A 6 -6.16 7.70 -24.59
CA PHE A 6 -6.32 8.52 -23.40
C PHE A 6 -4.97 8.62 -22.68
N SER A 7 -4.30 9.72 -22.82
CA SER A 7 -3.13 10.07 -22.01
C SER A 7 -3.59 10.38 -20.59
N LEU A 8 -3.13 9.55 -19.63
CA LEU A 8 -3.36 9.72 -18.20
C LEU A 8 -2.31 10.71 -17.65
N GLU A 9 -2.55 11.99 -17.81
CA GLU A 9 -1.72 13.06 -17.22
C GLU A 9 -2.36 13.68 -15.97
N TYR A 10 -2.96 12.95 -15.07
CA TYR A 10 -3.52 13.55 -13.85
C TYR A 10 -3.66 12.54 -12.72
N ILE A 11 -2.64 12.39 -11.90
CA ILE A 11 -2.75 12.23 -10.43
C ILE A 11 -1.34 12.40 -9.85
N ASN A 12 -0.98 13.62 -9.45
CA ASN A 12 0.08 13.88 -8.48
C ASN A 12 -0.58 13.87 -7.10
N ILE A 13 -0.42 12.78 -6.36
CA ILE A 13 -0.83 12.68 -4.95
C ILE A 13 0.42 12.92 -4.10
N HIS A 14 0.58 14.12 -3.56
CA HIS A 14 1.61 14.39 -2.54
C HIS A 14 1.08 14.05 -1.16
N TYR A 15 1.73 13.12 -0.49
CA TYR A 15 1.59 12.93 0.95
C TYR A 15 2.54 13.91 1.66
N THR A 16 1.99 14.70 2.58
CA THR A 16 2.71 15.74 3.31
C THR A 16 3.80 15.18 4.19
N THR A 17 5.03 15.62 3.97
CA THR A 17 6.08 15.63 5.00
C THR A 17 5.85 16.79 5.98
N LYS A 18 6.38 16.65 7.16
CA LYS A 18 6.21 17.40 8.42
C LYS A 18 6.16 18.95 8.42
N ASN A 19 6.11 19.66 7.29
CA ASN A 19 6.06 21.13 7.26
C ASN A 19 5.24 21.64 6.07
N GLY A 20 4.00 21.99 6.35
CA GLY A 20 3.22 22.89 5.51
C GLY A 20 2.65 22.28 4.22
N VAL A 21 1.38 22.58 3.99
CA VAL A 21 0.65 22.29 2.74
C VAL A 21 1.37 22.96 1.58
N THR A 22 2.12 22.19 0.81
CA THR A 22 2.60 22.67 -0.49
C THR A 22 1.51 22.41 -1.52
N PRO A 23 1.09 23.40 -2.32
CA PRO A 23 0.05 23.18 -3.34
C PRO A 23 0.55 22.19 -4.39
N LEU A 24 -0.21 21.14 -4.56
CA LEU A 24 -0.09 20.13 -5.59
C LEU A 24 -0.28 20.70 -6.99
N MET A 25 0.70 21.43 -7.55
CA MET A 25 0.77 21.67 -9.01
C MET A 25 2.01 22.49 -9.39
N THR A 26 3.05 21.83 -9.88
CA THR A 26 3.92 22.41 -10.90
C THR A 26 3.61 21.70 -12.21
N THR A 27 2.62 22.16 -12.92
CA THR A 27 2.31 21.69 -14.25
C THR A 27 2.16 22.84 -15.22
N ASN A 28 2.53 22.59 -16.46
CA ASN A 28 2.28 23.43 -17.63
C ASN A 28 1.00 24.25 -17.48
N LYS A 29 1.12 25.57 -17.48
CA LYS A 29 0.02 26.52 -17.39
C LYS A 29 -0.89 26.44 -18.64
N LYS A 30 -1.75 25.43 -18.68
CA LYS A 30 -3.02 25.59 -19.40
C LYS A 30 -3.96 26.31 -18.43
N ASN A 31 -4.41 27.48 -18.79
CA ASN A 31 -5.35 28.29 -18.01
C ASN A 31 -6.72 27.61 -18.02
N TYR A 32 -6.92 26.66 -17.12
CA TYR A 32 -8.24 26.08 -16.89
C TYR A 32 -9.07 27.03 -16.04
N LYS A 33 -10.26 27.39 -16.54
CA LYS A 33 -11.24 28.14 -15.76
C LYS A 33 -11.93 27.20 -14.78
N LEU A 34 -11.41 27.12 -13.56
CA LEU A 34 -11.99 26.28 -12.52
C LEU A 34 -13.36 26.78 -12.08
N ILE A 35 -14.28 25.84 -11.81
CA ILE A 35 -15.57 26.14 -11.19
C ILE A 35 -15.33 26.36 -9.70
N GLN A 36 -15.48 27.61 -9.25
CA GLN A 36 -15.10 28.02 -7.90
C GLN A 36 -15.79 27.24 -6.78
N SER A 37 -17.10 26.93 -6.94
CA SER A 37 -17.83 26.15 -5.94
C SER A 37 -17.29 24.74 -5.77
N LEU A 38 -16.91 24.10 -6.89
CA LEU A 38 -16.31 22.76 -6.88
C LEU A 38 -14.91 22.79 -6.25
N ALA A 39 -14.07 23.76 -6.62
CA ALA A 39 -12.75 23.94 -6.02
C ALA A 39 -12.85 24.12 -4.49
N ARG A 40 -13.77 24.97 -4.03
CA ARG A 40 -14.02 25.18 -2.60
C ARG A 40 -14.52 23.92 -1.87
N ALA A 41 -15.36 23.09 -2.52
CA ALA A 41 -15.79 21.82 -1.97
C ALA A 41 -14.61 20.86 -1.78
N PHE A 42 -13.68 20.77 -2.74
CA PHE A 42 -12.44 20.01 -2.57
C PHE A 42 -11.53 20.57 -1.50
N THR A 43 -11.44 21.89 -1.36
CA THR A 43 -10.67 22.50 -0.25
C THR A 43 -11.24 22.06 1.12
N ILE A 44 -12.57 21.99 1.26
CA ILE A 44 -13.21 21.47 2.48
C ILE A 44 -12.86 20.01 2.73
N ILE A 45 -12.92 19.14 1.71
CA ILE A 45 -12.55 17.74 1.83
C ILE A 45 -11.08 17.60 2.28
N ASN A 46 -10.18 18.38 1.69
CA ASN A 46 -8.76 18.35 1.95
C ASN A 46 -8.32 18.95 3.29
N CYS A 47 -9.20 19.59 4.04
CA CYS A 47 -8.85 20.09 5.39
C CYS A 47 -8.90 19.00 6.47
N PHE A 48 -9.44 17.82 6.16
CA PHE A 48 -9.41 16.66 7.06
C PHE A 48 -8.11 15.87 6.88
N SER A 49 -7.51 15.48 7.99
CA SER A 49 -6.28 14.68 8.01
C SER A 49 -6.38 13.56 9.04
N LYS A 50 -5.36 12.70 9.12
CA LYS A 50 -5.27 11.64 10.14
C LYS A 50 -5.26 12.24 11.55
N ASP A 51 -4.58 13.36 11.75
CA ASP A 51 -4.45 14.03 13.03
C ASP A 51 -5.67 14.90 13.37
N GLU A 52 -6.42 15.34 12.34
CA GLU A 52 -7.61 16.19 12.45
C GLU A 52 -8.76 15.55 11.66
N SER A 53 -9.20 14.39 12.12
CA SER A 53 -10.23 13.58 11.45
C SER A 53 -11.66 14.10 11.71
N GLN A 54 -11.84 14.98 12.69
CA GLN A 54 -13.12 15.60 13.05
C GLN A 54 -12.94 17.12 13.21
N LEU A 55 -13.79 17.89 12.55
CA LEU A 55 -13.75 19.36 12.57
C LEU A 55 -15.15 19.94 12.76
N THR A 56 -15.27 21.01 13.51
CA THR A 56 -16.47 21.83 13.59
C THR A 56 -16.64 22.68 12.34
N LEU A 57 -17.83 23.23 12.11
CA LEU A 57 -18.10 24.14 11.00
C LEU A 57 -17.19 25.39 11.03
N ASN A 58 -16.90 25.91 12.23
CA ASN A 58 -16.01 27.06 12.40
C ASN A 58 -14.56 26.74 12.02
N GLU A 59 -14.05 25.60 12.46
CA GLU A 59 -12.69 25.15 12.10
C GLU A 59 -12.55 24.94 10.59
N ILE A 60 -13.55 24.31 9.94
CA ILE A 60 -13.58 24.17 8.47
C ILE A 60 -13.54 25.56 7.81
N SER A 61 -14.37 26.50 8.29
CA SER A 61 -14.41 27.87 7.76
C SER A 61 -13.05 28.57 7.87
N GLN A 62 -12.38 28.45 9.02
CA GLN A 62 -11.07 29.05 9.27
C GLN A 62 -9.98 28.40 8.40
N LYS A 63 -9.92 27.05 8.33
CA LYS A 63 -8.91 26.33 7.54
C LYS A 63 -9.02 26.58 6.04
N THR A 64 -10.24 26.81 5.55
CA THR A 64 -10.51 27.01 4.11
C THR A 64 -10.54 28.48 3.69
N ASP A 65 -10.42 29.42 4.64
CA ASP A 65 -10.57 30.87 4.41
C ASP A 65 -11.91 31.21 3.72
N LEU A 66 -12.96 30.47 4.04
CA LEU A 66 -14.30 30.70 3.51
C LEU A 66 -15.19 31.31 4.59
N ASN A 67 -16.08 32.24 4.21
CA ASN A 67 -17.06 32.72 5.15
C ASN A 67 -18.02 31.60 5.60
N ILE A 68 -18.52 31.68 6.83
CA ILE A 68 -19.30 30.63 7.49
C ILE A 68 -20.55 30.22 6.69
N ASN A 69 -21.22 31.16 6.01
CA ASN A 69 -22.40 30.85 5.22
C ASN A 69 -22.09 30.06 3.97
N THR A 70 -21.01 30.40 3.25
CA THR A 70 -20.51 29.62 2.13
C THR A 70 -20.08 28.22 2.58
N THR A 71 -19.33 28.14 3.67
CA THR A 71 -18.90 26.87 4.26
C THR A 71 -20.10 25.99 4.59
N ARG A 72 -21.13 26.56 5.26
CA ARG A 72 -22.35 25.82 5.60
C ARG A 72 -23.07 25.27 4.36
N GLY A 73 -23.23 26.04 3.31
CA GLY A 73 -23.88 25.58 2.08
C GLY A 73 -23.11 24.44 1.38
N LEU A 74 -21.77 24.55 1.33
CA LEU A 74 -20.92 23.50 0.75
C LEU A 74 -20.91 22.23 1.61
N VAL A 75 -20.79 22.38 2.94
CA VAL A 75 -20.85 21.24 3.89
C VAL A 75 -22.19 20.52 3.81
N GLN A 76 -23.32 21.24 3.75
CA GLN A 76 -24.65 20.63 3.57
C GLN A 76 -24.73 19.83 2.26
N THR A 77 -24.16 20.35 1.17
CA THR A 77 -24.11 19.62 -0.11
C THR A 77 -23.27 18.36 0.01
N LEU A 78 -22.07 18.46 0.63
CA LEU A 78 -21.20 17.30 0.85
C LEU A 78 -21.83 16.25 1.77
N LEU A 79 -22.58 16.65 2.79
CA LEU A 79 -23.39 15.76 3.62
C LEU A 79 -24.47 15.05 2.82
N HIS A 80 -25.23 15.80 1.99
CA HIS A 80 -26.30 15.24 1.16
C HIS A 80 -25.80 14.13 0.25
N TYR A 81 -24.59 14.29 -0.30
CA TYR A 81 -23.95 13.28 -1.15
C TYR A 81 -23.08 12.29 -0.41
N HIS A 82 -23.10 12.29 0.94
CA HIS A 82 -22.35 11.39 1.81
C HIS A 82 -20.81 11.50 1.69
N TYR A 83 -20.29 12.61 1.13
CA TYR A 83 -18.86 12.91 1.17
C TYR A 83 -18.40 13.40 2.55
N LEU A 84 -19.30 13.96 3.33
CA LEU A 84 -19.12 14.21 4.76
C LEU A 84 -20.17 13.43 5.56
N ALA A 85 -19.85 13.18 6.82
CA ALA A 85 -20.78 12.71 7.84
C ALA A 85 -20.74 13.68 9.02
N TYR A 86 -21.84 13.79 9.77
CA TYR A 86 -21.97 14.65 10.93
C TYR A 86 -22.15 13.80 12.18
N ASP A 87 -21.45 14.18 13.24
CA ASP A 87 -21.59 13.62 14.58
C ASP A 87 -22.36 14.63 15.43
N GLU A 88 -23.61 14.32 15.78
CA GLU A 88 -24.47 15.18 16.57
C GLU A 88 -23.95 15.36 18.01
N ALA A 89 -23.38 14.31 18.60
CA ALA A 89 -22.91 14.35 19.98
C ALA A 89 -21.66 15.23 20.12
N ALA A 90 -20.76 15.17 19.17
CA ALA A 90 -19.53 15.98 19.16
C ALA A 90 -19.70 17.31 18.44
N ASN A 91 -20.80 17.53 17.72
CA ASN A 91 -21.03 18.68 16.84
C ASN A 91 -19.91 18.89 15.82
N THR A 92 -19.41 17.79 15.24
CA THR A 92 -18.29 17.78 14.30
C THR A 92 -18.65 17.08 12.99
N TYR A 93 -17.90 17.43 11.95
CA TYR A 93 -17.93 16.77 10.64
C TYR A 93 -16.71 15.87 10.48
N ARG A 94 -16.86 14.81 9.70
CA ARG A 94 -15.80 13.88 9.31
C ARG A 94 -15.99 13.46 7.88
N LEU A 95 -14.97 12.84 7.27
CA LEU A 95 -15.10 12.26 5.93
C LEU A 95 -16.15 11.15 5.92
N GLY A 96 -16.97 11.13 4.88
CA GLY A 96 -18.04 10.15 4.70
C GLY A 96 -17.53 8.83 4.13
N LEU A 97 -18.28 7.74 4.34
CA LEU A 97 -17.91 6.40 3.92
C LEU A 97 -17.89 6.21 2.37
N VAL A 98 -18.45 7.14 1.61
CA VAL A 98 -18.39 7.12 0.14
C VAL A 98 -16.95 7.07 -0.37
N PHE A 99 -15.99 7.65 0.35
CA PHE A 99 -14.57 7.57 -0.01
C PHE A 99 -14.04 6.15 0.02
N MET A 100 -14.49 5.31 0.94
CA MET A 100 -14.06 3.90 0.99
C MET A 100 -14.57 3.12 -0.24
N GLU A 101 -15.81 3.38 -0.66
CA GLU A 101 -16.37 2.75 -1.87
C GLU A 101 -15.59 3.20 -3.12
N LYS A 102 -15.36 4.50 -3.28
CA LYS A 102 -14.66 5.05 -4.45
C LYS A 102 -13.18 4.62 -4.48
N ALA A 103 -12.53 4.57 -3.33
CA ALA A 103 -11.17 4.05 -3.21
C ALA A 103 -11.08 2.58 -3.66
N ARG A 104 -12.03 1.71 -3.27
CA ARG A 104 -12.07 0.31 -3.71
C ARG A 104 -12.21 0.17 -5.22
N ILE A 105 -13.07 0.98 -5.85
CA ILE A 105 -13.24 0.98 -7.31
C ILE A 105 -11.93 1.40 -7.98
N ALA A 106 -11.33 2.51 -7.55
CA ALA A 106 -10.06 2.99 -8.08
C ALA A 106 -8.94 1.96 -7.91
N GLN A 107 -8.85 1.36 -6.72
CA GLN A 107 -7.85 0.33 -6.42
C GLN A 107 -8.04 -0.93 -7.28
N PHE A 108 -9.27 -1.36 -7.52
CA PHE A 108 -9.56 -2.50 -8.38
C PHE A 108 -9.07 -2.27 -9.81
N GLU A 109 -9.40 -1.13 -10.41
CA GLU A 109 -8.95 -0.76 -11.75
C GLU A 109 -7.41 -0.64 -11.82
N PHE A 110 -6.81 -0.01 -10.81
CA PHE A 110 -5.37 0.14 -10.71
C PHE A 110 -4.67 -1.21 -10.60
N ASN A 111 -5.13 -2.09 -9.70
CA ASN A 111 -4.60 -3.44 -9.53
C ASN A 111 -4.69 -4.24 -10.84
N ASN A 112 -5.83 -4.21 -11.54
CA ASN A 112 -5.99 -4.93 -12.81
C ASN A 112 -4.97 -4.50 -13.87
N ARG A 113 -4.66 -3.21 -13.95
CA ARG A 113 -3.63 -2.71 -14.88
C ARG A 113 -2.24 -3.23 -14.50
N LEU A 114 -1.88 -3.19 -13.24
CA LEU A 114 -0.59 -3.70 -12.76
C LEU A 114 -0.49 -5.23 -12.88
N ILE A 115 -1.57 -5.97 -12.59
CA ILE A 115 -1.64 -7.41 -12.82
C ILE A 115 -1.32 -7.75 -14.28
N ASN A 116 -1.99 -7.08 -15.22
CA ASN A 116 -1.76 -7.33 -16.65
C ASN A 116 -0.32 -7.02 -17.09
N LEU A 117 0.31 -6.05 -16.44
CA LEU A 117 1.71 -5.69 -16.70
C LEU A 117 2.70 -6.77 -16.27
N VAL A 118 2.48 -7.40 -15.11
CA VAL A 118 3.49 -8.28 -14.48
C VAL A 118 3.14 -9.76 -14.48
N ARG A 119 1.91 -10.13 -14.90
CA ARG A 119 1.42 -11.51 -14.89
C ARG A 119 2.38 -12.49 -15.57
N SER A 120 2.83 -12.15 -16.78
CA SER A 120 3.75 -13.01 -17.55
C SER A 120 5.10 -13.15 -16.87
N ASP A 121 5.61 -12.07 -16.28
CA ASP A 121 6.92 -12.07 -15.64
C ASP A 121 6.88 -12.87 -14.33
N LEU A 122 5.82 -12.73 -13.54
CA LEU A 122 5.61 -13.55 -12.34
C LEU A 122 5.48 -15.04 -12.70
N GLN A 123 4.74 -15.38 -13.77
CA GLN A 123 4.61 -16.76 -14.23
C GLN A 123 5.95 -17.31 -14.74
N GLN A 124 6.69 -16.53 -15.50
CA GLN A 124 8.02 -16.93 -15.97
C GLN A 124 8.98 -17.18 -14.81
N LEU A 125 8.97 -16.31 -13.78
CA LEU A 125 9.78 -16.50 -12.58
C LEU A 125 9.37 -17.77 -11.83
N ALA A 126 8.07 -18.02 -11.68
CA ALA A 126 7.53 -19.23 -11.07
C ALA A 126 7.97 -20.49 -11.81
N ASP A 127 7.89 -20.50 -13.15
CA ASP A 127 8.27 -21.64 -13.98
C ASP A 127 9.78 -21.88 -13.98
N THR A 128 10.58 -20.80 -14.05
CA THR A 128 12.05 -20.89 -14.10
C THR A 128 12.64 -21.54 -12.85
N PHE A 129 12.11 -21.22 -11.71
CA PHE A 129 12.63 -21.68 -10.42
C PHE A 129 11.77 -22.75 -9.74
N SER A 130 10.62 -23.10 -10.32
CA SER A 130 9.63 -24.00 -9.72
C SER A 130 9.15 -23.52 -8.35
N VAL A 131 8.82 -22.22 -8.23
CA VAL A 131 8.43 -21.53 -6.99
C VAL A 131 7.05 -20.88 -7.14
N SER A 132 6.37 -20.60 -6.03
CA SER A 132 5.20 -19.73 -6.05
C SER A 132 5.65 -18.26 -5.94
N THR A 133 5.12 -17.41 -6.82
CA THR A 133 5.37 -15.96 -6.82
C THR A 133 4.07 -15.20 -6.57
N ARG A 134 4.15 -14.09 -5.87
CA ARG A 134 2.98 -13.28 -5.49
C ARG A 134 3.28 -11.79 -5.61
N MET A 135 2.25 -11.05 -5.99
CA MET A 135 2.15 -9.61 -5.73
C MET A 135 1.01 -9.40 -4.72
N MET A 136 1.28 -8.69 -3.65
CA MET A 136 0.36 -8.43 -2.56
C MET A 136 0.20 -6.92 -2.39
N SER A 137 -1.04 -6.40 -2.29
CA SER A 137 -1.27 -5.01 -1.90
C SER A 137 -1.04 -4.83 -0.41
N ILE A 138 -0.59 -3.63 0.00
CA ILE A 138 -0.35 -3.33 1.41
C ILE A 138 -1.47 -2.42 1.92
N GLU A 139 -2.22 -2.91 2.89
CA GLU A 139 -3.38 -2.25 3.49
C GLU A 139 -3.20 -2.19 5.01
N GLY A 140 -2.46 -1.19 5.48
CA GLY A 140 -2.06 -1.08 6.87
C GLY A 140 -1.12 -2.22 7.28
N THR A 141 -1.58 -3.12 8.13
CA THR A 141 -0.85 -4.33 8.54
C THR A 141 -1.26 -5.59 7.75
N GLN A 142 -2.16 -5.47 6.79
CA GLN A 142 -2.62 -6.58 5.96
C GLN A 142 -1.95 -6.55 4.59
N ALA A 143 -1.86 -7.72 3.97
CA ALA A 143 -1.27 -7.89 2.65
C ALA A 143 -2.12 -8.86 1.79
N PRO A 144 -3.30 -8.43 1.31
CA PRO A 144 -4.11 -9.26 0.43
C PRO A 144 -3.38 -9.58 -0.88
N ILE A 145 -3.54 -10.82 -1.34
CA ILE A 145 -2.94 -11.29 -2.60
C ILE A 145 -3.67 -10.63 -3.77
N VAL A 146 -2.92 -9.90 -4.59
CA VAL A 146 -3.41 -9.29 -5.83
C VAL A 146 -3.31 -10.27 -6.99
N ILE A 147 -2.18 -11.00 -7.08
CA ILE A 147 -1.97 -12.08 -8.06
C ILE A 147 -0.99 -13.09 -7.47
N GLU A 148 -1.26 -14.35 -7.72
CA GLU A 148 -0.34 -15.46 -7.48
C GLU A 148 -0.07 -16.19 -8.80
N ALA A 149 1.19 -16.55 -9.05
CA ALA A 149 1.59 -17.48 -10.09
C ALA A 149 2.26 -18.70 -9.47
N LYS A 150 1.87 -19.87 -9.95
CA LYS A 150 2.41 -21.18 -9.54
C LYS A 150 3.11 -21.81 -10.72
N PRO A 151 4.13 -22.66 -10.48
CA PRO A 151 4.83 -23.33 -11.59
C PRO A 151 3.84 -24.18 -12.41
N SER A 152 3.87 -24.01 -13.72
CA SER A 152 2.93 -24.68 -14.65
C SER A 152 3.10 -26.20 -14.70
N GLN A 153 4.31 -26.70 -14.38
CA GLN A 153 4.65 -28.14 -14.45
C GLN A 153 5.19 -28.70 -13.13
N ALA A 154 4.82 -28.12 -12.00
CA ALA A 154 5.25 -28.63 -10.71
C ALA A 154 4.57 -29.96 -10.37
N ARG A 155 5.37 -30.96 -9.98
CA ARG A 155 4.85 -32.23 -9.43
C ARG A 155 4.24 -32.04 -8.05
N TYR A 156 4.67 -31.03 -7.30
CA TYR A 156 4.22 -30.66 -5.99
C TYR A 156 4.04 -29.15 -5.91
N SER A 157 3.04 -28.68 -5.23
CA SER A 157 2.84 -27.26 -4.94
C SER A 157 2.72 -27.05 -3.44
N LEU A 158 3.40 -26.02 -2.93
CA LEU A 158 3.17 -25.53 -1.58
C LEU A 158 1.84 -24.78 -1.58
N VAL A 159 0.86 -25.27 -0.85
CA VAL A 159 -0.43 -24.63 -0.68
C VAL A 159 -0.46 -23.96 0.69
N VAL A 160 -0.53 -22.63 0.70
CA VAL A 160 -0.87 -21.87 1.90
C VAL A 160 -2.38 -21.65 1.86
N HIS A 161 -3.10 -22.11 2.87
CA HIS A 161 -4.54 -21.89 2.96
C HIS A 161 -4.83 -20.40 3.19
N GLU A 162 -5.75 -19.82 2.43
CA GLU A 162 -6.13 -18.40 2.52
C GLU A 162 -6.65 -17.99 3.91
N SER A 163 -7.17 -18.96 4.67
CA SER A 163 -7.66 -18.77 6.04
C SER A 163 -6.55 -18.81 7.11
N THR A 164 -5.30 -19.05 6.74
CA THR A 164 -4.20 -19.10 7.70
C THR A 164 -3.65 -17.72 7.93
N GLU A 165 -3.95 -17.12 9.07
CA GLU A 165 -3.34 -15.88 9.52
C GLU A 165 -1.93 -16.18 10.03
N PHE A 166 -0.93 -15.77 9.29
CA PHE A 166 0.45 -15.80 9.74
C PHE A 166 0.82 -14.50 10.44
N PRO A 167 1.55 -14.54 11.55
CA PRO A 167 1.99 -13.33 12.21
C PRO A 167 2.96 -12.54 11.32
N LEU A 168 2.84 -11.22 11.34
CA LEU A 168 3.68 -10.34 10.54
C LEU A 168 5.18 -10.58 10.76
N TYR A 169 5.58 -10.88 11.99
CA TYR A 169 6.99 -11.08 12.35
C TYR A 169 7.62 -12.35 11.76
N ALA A 170 6.82 -13.30 11.27
CA ALA A 170 7.30 -14.57 10.75
C ALA A 170 7.18 -14.71 9.23
N THR A 171 6.70 -13.67 8.52
CA THR A 171 6.59 -13.70 7.06
C THR A 171 7.50 -12.66 6.40
N ALA A 172 8.03 -12.97 5.21
CA ALA A 172 8.84 -12.00 4.47
C ALA A 172 8.06 -10.70 4.18
N THR A 173 6.83 -10.78 3.68
CA THR A 173 5.98 -9.61 3.44
C THR A 173 5.58 -8.90 4.74
N GLY A 174 5.26 -9.63 5.79
CA GLY A 174 4.93 -9.03 7.09
C GLY A 174 6.09 -8.24 7.69
N LYS A 175 7.31 -8.75 7.59
CA LYS A 175 8.51 -8.03 8.02
C LYS A 175 8.79 -6.80 7.15
N LEU A 176 8.51 -6.84 5.83
CA LEU A 176 8.55 -5.63 4.99
C LEU A 176 7.55 -4.56 5.46
N ILE A 177 6.33 -4.97 5.81
CA ILE A 177 5.32 -4.05 6.35
C ILE A 177 5.85 -3.40 7.61
N LEU A 178 6.25 -4.20 8.61
CA LEU A 178 6.76 -3.70 9.90
C LEU A 178 7.97 -2.77 9.73
N ALA A 179 8.88 -3.08 8.80
CA ALA A 179 10.07 -2.25 8.54
C ALA A 179 9.72 -0.87 7.96
N ASN A 180 8.54 -0.72 7.32
CA ASN A 180 8.12 0.51 6.66
C ASN A 180 6.97 1.25 7.36
N LEU A 181 6.44 0.72 8.47
CA LEU A 181 5.52 1.48 9.33
C LEU A 181 6.25 2.64 10.01
N ASP A 182 5.46 3.66 10.39
CA ASP A 182 5.93 4.67 11.35
C ASP A 182 6.39 4.00 12.66
N SER A 183 7.45 4.53 13.28
CA SER A 183 8.09 3.90 14.44
C SER A 183 7.13 3.67 15.61
N ASP A 184 6.32 4.67 15.92
CA ASP A 184 5.43 4.62 17.08
C ASP A 184 4.28 3.63 16.83
N TYR A 185 3.72 3.63 15.60
CA TYR A 185 2.69 2.69 15.21
C TYR A 185 3.23 1.26 15.09
N ARG A 186 4.42 1.08 14.50
CA ARG A 186 5.11 -0.22 14.46
C ARG A 186 5.29 -0.81 15.85
N ASP A 187 5.77 0.00 16.79
CA ASP A 187 6.03 -0.45 18.15
C ASP A 187 4.73 -0.85 18.88
N GLN A 188 3.64 -0.11 18.67
CA GLN A 188 2.30 -0.48 19.17
C GLN A 188 1.82 -1.83 18.58
N VAL A 189 2.07 -2.07 17.29
CA VAL A 189 1.71 -3.35 16.64
C VAL A 189 2.54 -4.49 17.20
N ILE A 190 3.86 -4.30 17.36
CA ILE A 190 4.76 -5.33 17.87
C ILE A 190 4.45 -5.66 19.34
N ASP A 191 4.08 -4.68 20.16
CA ASP A 191 3.75 -4.87 21.58
C ASP A 191 2.47 -5.72 21.78
N GLN A 192 1.65 -5.91 20.74
CA GLN A 192 0.48 -6.77 20.75
C GLN A 192 0.78 -8.22 20.30
N PHE A 193 2.01 -8.53 19.88
CA PHE A 193 2.33 -9.86 19.39
C PHE A 193 2.36 -10.91 20.51
N GLU A 194 1.63 -12.00 20.28
CA GLU A 194 1.84 -13.25 20.98
C GLU A 194 2.96 -14.01 20.27
N TRP A 195 4.16 -14.00 20.86
CA TRP A 195 5.32 -14.68 20.29
C TRP A 195 5.13 -16.20 20.34
N LYS A 196 5.07 -16.83 19.17
CA LYS A 196 4.93 -18.29 19.02
C LYS A 196 6.06 -18.83 18.16
N GLU A 197 6.53 -20.02 18.48
CA GLU A 197 7.50 -20.73 17.65
C GLU A 197 6.76 -21.52 16.57
N PHE A 198 6.96 -21.11 15.30
CA PHE A 198 6.43 -21.81 14.13
C PHE A 198 7.53 -22.60 13.41
N GLY A 199 8.73 -22.06 13.37
CA GLY A 199 9.89 -22.64 12.75
C GLY A 199 11.16 -22.41 13.57
N PRO A 200 12.27 -23.05 13.19
CA PRO A 200 13.50 -23.03 13.99
C PRO A 200 14.16 -21.65 14.11
N ASN A 201 13.87 -20.73 13.21
CA ASN A 201 14.55 -19.44 13.12
C ASN A 201 13.64 -18.24 13.34
N ASN A 202 12.39 -18.44 13.75
CA ASN A 202 11.50 -17.30 13.94
C ASN A 202 11.90 -16.41 15.11
N HIS A 203 11.55 -15.12 15.02
CA HIS A 203 11.74 -14.19 16.11
C HIS A 203 10.86 -14.56 17.32
N THR A 204 11.43 -14.51 18.49
CA THR A 204 10.77 -14.80 19.76
C THR A 204 10.66 -13.58 20.67
N ASN A 205 11.19 -12.43 20.24
CA ASN A 205 11.15 -11.18 21.00
C ASN A 205 11.30 -9.95 20.10
N LYS A 206 10.88 -8.80 20.62
CA LYS A 206 10.91 -7.49 19.93
C LYS A 206 12.33 -7.09 19.53
N GLU A 207 13.35 -7.32 20.37
CA GLU A 207 14.71 -6.86 20.10
C GLU A 207 15.30 -7.55 18.85
N SER A 208 15.18 -8.87 18.74
CA SER A 208 15.65 -9.62 17.58
C SER A 208 14.93 -9.20 16.30
N LEU A 209 13.62 -8.98 16.37
CA LEU A 209 12.81 -8.52 15.24
C LEU A 209 13.25 -7.12 14.80
N LEU A 210 13.40 -6.15 15.70
CA LEU A 210 13.77 -4.79 15.34
C LEU A 210 15.14 -4.70 14.66
N LYS A 211 16.10 -5.56 15.02
CA LYS A 211 17.40 -5.67 14.34
C LYS A 211 17.24 -6.14 12.89
N ASP A 212 16.39 -7.13 12.64
CA ASP A 212 16.09 -7.62 11.30
C ASP A 212 15.34 -6.56 10.47
N LEU A 213 14.34 -5.91 11.05
CA LEU A 213 13.58 -4.84 10.39
C LEU A 213 14.47 -3.67 9.93
N ALA A 214 15.49 -3.30 10.71
CA ALA A 214 16.44 -2.28 10.32
C ALA A 214 17.24 -2.69 9.07
N GLN A 215 17.69 -3.95 9.00
CA GLN A 215 18.40 -4.48 7.82
C GLN A 215 17.48 -4.60 6.60
N ILE A 216 16.22 -5.01 6.81
CA ILE A 216 15.21 -5.09 5.75
C ILE A 216 14.96 -3.72 5.13
N LYS A 217 14.83 -2.69 5.96
CA LYS A 217 14.63 -1.31 5.51
C LYS A 217 15.81 -0.79 4.69
N ASP A 218 17.03 -1.04 5.14
CA ASP A 218 18.27 -0.61 4.47
C ASP A 218 18.46 -1.31 3.11
N ARG A 219 18.20 -2.61 3.05
CA ARG A 219 18.44 -3.43 1.85
C ARG A 219 17.25 -3.49 0.89
N GLU A 220 16.07 -3.03 1.30
CA GLU A 220 14.79 -3.24 0.59
C GLU A 220 14.55 -4.72 0.22
N LEU A 221 14.94 -5.60 1.11
CA LEU A 221 14.84 -7.04 0.95
C LEU A 221 14.48 -7.69 2.28
N SER A 222 13.41 -8.46 2.29
CA SER A 222 13.04 -9.31 3.42
C SER A 222 13.22 -10.79 3.06
N VAL A 223 13.83 -11.52 3.97
CA VAL A 223 14.01 -12.97 3.88
C VAL A 223 13.31 -13.59 5.07
N GLU A 224 12.39 -14.49 4.83
CA GLU A 224 11.87 -15.42 5.81
C GLU A 224 12.64 -16.73 5.63
N ASN A 225 13.39 -17.12 6.65
CA ASN A 225 14.28 -18.27 6.63
C ASN A 225 13.81 -19.33 7.60
N GLN A 226 12.90 -20.21 7.18
CA GLN A 226 12.32 -21.27 8.01
C GLN A 226 11.69 -20.73 9.33
N GLU A 227 11.14 -19.53 9.27
CA GLU A 227 10.51 -18.89 10.43
C GLU A 227 9.08 -19.38 10.62
N LEU A 228 8.37 -19.75 9.53
CA LEU A 228 7.03 -20.31 9.54
C LEU A 228 6.99 -21.84 9.58
N GLY A 229 8.10 -22.49 9.30
CA GLY A 229 8.18 -23.95 9.29
C GLY A 229 9.48 -24.45 8.72
N LEU A 230 9.85 -25.64 9.15
CA LEU A 230 11.08 -26.28 8.69
C LEU A 230 11.03 -26.58 7.20
N GLY A 231 12.09 -26.22 6.48
CA GLY A 231 12.30 -26.55 5.08
C GLY A 231 11.72 -25.59 4.06
N PHE A 232 11.03 -24.52 4.49
CA PHE A 232 10.47 -23.48 3.61
C PHE A 232 11.07 -22.12 3.94
N SER A 233 11.27 -21.32 2.90
CA SER A 233 11.79 -19.97 3.01
C SER A 233 11.16 -19.07 1.94
N SER A 234 11.13 -17.77 2.20
CA SER A 234 10.53 -16.78 1.32
C SER A 234 11.42 -15.57 1.15
N LEU A 235 11.36 -14.96 -0.04
CA LEU A 235 11.92 -13.63 -0.32
C LEU A 235 10.78 -12.65 -0.59
N ALA A 236 10.96 -11.40 -0.18
CA ALA A 236 10.05 -10.32 -0.54
C ALA A 236 10.81 -9.01 -0.78
N VAL A 237 10.40 -8.26 -1.81
CA VAL A 237 10.89 -6.92 -2.12
C VAL A 237 9.74 -5.92 -2.11
N PRO A 238 9.96 -4.69 -1.62
CA PRO A 238 8.94 -3.65 -1.56
C PRO A 238 8.78 -2.95 -2.90
N VAL A 239 7.54 -2.50 -3.20
CA VAL A 239 7.24 -1.56 -4.28
C VAL A 239 6.64 -0.31 -3.64
N PHE A 240 7.27 0.84 -3.90
CA PHE A 240 6.87 2.11 -3.32
C PHE A 240 6.18 3.01 -4.34
N LEU A 241 5.24 3.81 -3.86
CA LEU A 241 4.72 4.98 -4.56
C LEU A 241 4.89 6.19 -3.63
N GLU A 242 5.63 7.20 -4.09
CA GLU A 242 5.89 8.44 -3.31
C GLU A 242 6.40 8.17 -1.88
N GLY A 243 7.22 7.14 -1.71
CA GLY A 243 7.77 6.74 -0.41
C GLY A 243 6.86 5.87 0.45
N ALA A 244 5.61 5.64 0.06
CA ALA A 244 4.72 4.72 0.74
C ALA A 244 4.87 3.30 0.17
N LEU A 245 4.97 2.30 1.04
CA LEU A 245 4.94 0.89 0.65
C LEU A 245 3.52 0.53 0.20
N ILE A 246 3.34 0.22 -1.09
CA ILE A 246 2.02 -0.08 -1.67
C ILE A 246 1.86 -1.54 -2.12
N TYR A 247 2.94 -2.19 -2.51
CA TYR A 247 2.94 -3.63 -2.85
C TYR A 247 4.18 -4.32 -2.29
N SER A 248 4.05 -5.63 -2.11
CA SER A 248 5.14 -6.57 -1.92
C SER A 248 5.15 -7.55 -3.08
N LEU A 249 6.32 -7.77 -3.68
CA LEU A 249 6.57 -8.89 -4.58
C LEU A 249 7.31 -9.96 -3.81
N SER A 250 6.80 -11.18 -3.80
CA SER A 250 7.38 -12.26 -3.01
C SER A 250 7.43 -13.58 -3.76
N LEU A 251 8.31 -14.45 -3.34
CA LEU A 251 8.34 -15.84 -3.72
C LEU A 251 8.55 -16.73 -2.50
N THR A 252 8.00 -17.94 -2.58
CA THR A 252 8.13 -18.96 -1.54
C THR A 252 8.61 -20.26 -2.16
N THR A 253 9.61 -20.88 -1.57
CA THR A 253 10.24 -22.11 -2.04
C THR A 253 10.80 -22.94 -0.88
N THR A 254 11.47 -24.04 -1.18
CA THR A 254 12.24 -24.75 -0.16
C THR A 254 13.52 -23.99 0.19
N ASP A 255 13.95 -24.11 1.43
CA ASP A 255 15.18 -23.48 1.93
C ASP A 255 16.41 -23.86 1.09
N GLU A 256 16.49 -25.12 0.65
CA GLU A 256 17.58 -25.61 -0.19
C GLU A 256 17.65 -24.87 -1.55
N ILE A 257 16.50 -24.74 -2.22
CA ILE A 257 16.42 -24.01 -3.50
C ILE A 257 16.72 -22.53 -3.31
N LEU A 258 16.20 -21.93 -2.24
CA LEU A 258 16.46 -20.52 -1.96
C LEU A 258 17.96 -20.28 -1.78
N LYS A 259 18.63 -21.05 -0.92
CA LYS A 259 20.09 -20.93 -0.69
C LYS A 259 20.91 -21.09 -1.97
N ALA A 260 20.50 -21.99 -2.86
CA ALA A 260 21.22 -22.25 -4.11
C ALA A 260 21.02 -21.15 -5.18
N LYS A 261 19.89 -20.43 -5.19
CA LYS A 261 19.48 -19.56 -6.30
C LYS A 261 18.97 -18.18 -5.85
N GLN A 262 19.23 -17.77 -4.61
CA GLN A 262 18.71 -16.54 -4.03
C GLN A 262 19.00 -15.31 -4.89
N ASP A 263 20.21 -15.13 -5.34
CA ASP A 263 20.62 -13.95 -6.13
C ASP A 263 19.87 -13.88 -7.45
N GLN A 264 19.67 -15.01 -8.12
CA GLN A 264 18.94 -15.08 -9.39
C GLN A 264 17.44 -14.79 -9.19
N MET A 265 16.84 -15.31 -8.12
CA MET A 265 15.45 -15.07 -7.76
C MET A 265 15.22 -13.61 -7.37
N LEU A 266 16.15 -13.04 -6.59
CA LEU A 266 16.11 -11.62 -6.21
C LEU A 266 16.22 -10.72 -7.43
N GLU A 267 17.11 -11.04 -8.38
CA GLU A 267 17.23 -10.30 -9.63
C GLU A 267 15.92 -10.33 -10.43
N GLY A 268 15.26 -11.50 -10.52
CA GLY A 268 13.96 -11.61 -11.17
C GLY A 268 12.86 -10.76 -10.50
N LEU A 269 12.81 -10.75 -9.17
CA LEU A 269 11.87 -9.88 -8.44
C LEU A 269 12.18 -8.39 -8.64
N LYS A 270 13.46 -8.00 -8.68
CA LYS A 270 13.88 -6.62 -8.94
C LYS A 270 13.48 -6.15 -10.33
N GLN A 271 13.63 -6.98 -11.36
CA GLN A 271 13.20 -6.65 -12.73
C GLN A 271 11.67 -6.38 -12.78
N ILE A 272 10.87 -7.19 -12.09
CA ILE A 272 9.42 -6.96 -11.99
C ILE A 272 9.13 -5.67 -11.21
N LYS A 273 9.84 -5.42 -10.10
CA LYS A 273 9.76 -4.18 -9.32
C LYS A 273 10.05 -2.95 -10.18
N ASP A 274 11.13 -2.99 -10.97
CA ASP A 274 11.53 -1.86 -11.82
C ASP A 274 10.49 -1.56 -12.89
N LYS A 275 9.89 -2.61 -13.48
CA LYS A 275 8.79 -2.47 -14.43
C LYS A 275 7.55 -1.81 -13.81
N LEU A 276 7.21 -2.19 -12.57
CA LEU A 276 6.14 -1.54 -11.81
C LEU A 276 6.48 -0.08 -11.50
N ASN A 277 7.70 0.19 -11.02
CA ASN A 277 8.15 1.54 -10.67
C ASN A 277 8.10 2.50 -11.86
N GLN A 278 8.44 2.04 -13.08
CA GLN A 278 8.33 2.86 -14.29
C GLN A 278 6.89 3.30 -14.57
N VAL A 279 5.92 2.39 -14.41
CA VAL A 279 4.50 2.73 -14.59
C VAL A 279 4.01 3.62 -13.44
N LEU A 280 4.38 3.31 -12.20
CA LEU A 280 4.00 4.11 -11.03
C LEU A 280 4.55 5.54 -11.13
N ALA A 281 5.79 5.72 -11.56
CA ALA A 281 6.38 7.04 -11.79
C ALA A 281 5.68 7.85 -12.90
N SER A 282 5.04 7.18 -13.86
CA SER A 282 4.25 7.87 -14.90
C SER A 282 2.86 8.29 -14.43
N LEU A 283 2.43 7.82 -13.25
CA LEU A 283 1.13 8.11 -12.64
C LEU A 283 1.23 9.15 -11.50
N ALA A 284 2.44 9.36 -10.98
CA ALA A 284 2.79 10.41 -10.02
C ALA A 284 3.16 11.70 -10.77
#